data_77a26fd5ec566f56f9f89fb37093e68d
#
_entry.id   77a26fd5ec566f56f9f89fb37093e68d
#
_cell.length_a   1.000
_cell.length_b   1.000
_cell.length_c   1.000
_cell.angle_alpha   90.00
_cell.angle_beta   90.00
_cell.angle_gamma   90.00
#
_symmetry.space_group_name_H-M   'P 1'
#
loop_
_entity.id
_entity.type
_entity.pdbx_description
1 polymer ?
#
loop_
_entity_poly.entity_id
_entity_poly.type
_entity_poly.pdbx_seq_one_letter_code
_entity_poly.pdbx_strand_id
1 'polypeptide(L)'
;MANIDQTFLVNLALSFLVGSIWVTTVTVIAERFGSKIGGFIGGLPSTIVIALLFIGLTQSTADASRAALMIPLVMGVNGVFIMIYLATVHHGLIKALAIALFFWFIANGSIVMGGIEGLWISIAGWLIILGISYYITERVMVIVSKGGIRVPYTLQQMLIRGMVSGFIISMAVLVSRLAGPIVGGIFSTFPVIFMSTLYITYRTGGPEFSRAVAKTLMLSGMINVGVYAIVAHFAHQN
;
A
#
# COMPACT_ATOMS: atom_id res chain seq x y z
N MET A 1 -5.91 22.18 19.18
CA MET A 1 -6.35 20.79 19.40
C MET A 1 -7.28 20.43 18.25
N ALA A 2 -7.07 19.29 17.58
CA ALA A 2 -7.95 18.82 16.53
C ALA A 2 -9.35 18.56 17.15
N ASN A 3 -10.36 19.24 16.62
CA ASN A 3 -11.73 19.07 17.11
C ASN A 3 -12.25 17.73 16.58
N ILE A 4 -12.39 16.74 17.47
CA ILE A 4 -12.99 15.44 17.17
C ILE A 4 -14.46 15.55 17.57
N ASP A 5 -15.28 15.93 16.62
CA ASP A 5 -16.73 16.03 16.80
C ASP A 5 -17.44 14.71 16.46
N GLN A 6 -18.73 14.64 16.73
CA GLN A 6 -19.54 13.44 16.46
C GLN A 6 -19.57 13.10 14.96
N THR A 7 -19.58 14.10 14.09
CA THR A 7 -19.57 13.92 12.63
C THR A 7 -18.27 13.25 12.18
N PHE A 8 -17.12 13.67 12.73
CA PHE A 8 -15.85 13.03 12.43
C PHE A 8 -15.83 11.56 12.88
N LEU A 9 -16.35 11.24 14.07
CA LEU A 9 -16.40 9.85 14.56
C LEU A 9 -17.27 8.96 13.68
N VAL A 10 -18.41 9.46 13.22
CA VAL A 10 -19.26 8.73 12.27
C VAL A 10 -18.52 8.48 10.95
N ASN A 11 -17.87 9.47 10.37
CA ASN A 11 -17.11 9.33 9.15
C ASN A 11 -15.89 8.40 9.33
N LEU A 12 -15.27 8.41 10.52
CA LEU A 12 -14.19 7.48 10.85
C LEU A 12 -14.70 6.02 10.86
N ALA A 13 -15.85 5.77 11.47
CA ALA A 13 -16.48 4.46 11.46
C ALA A 13 -16.92 4.04 10.03
N LEU A 14 -17.45 4.98 9.24
CA LEU A 14 -17.79 4.75 7.84
C LEU A 14 -16.54 4.44 7.00
N SER A 15 -15.42 5.12 7.23
CA SER A 15 -14.17 4.83 6.51
C SER A 15 -13.66 3.40 6.77
N PHE A 16 -13.81 2.90 8.00
CA PHE A 16 -13.55 1.51 8.34
C PHE A 16 -14.47 0.55 7.59
N LEU A 17 -15.79 0.77 7.63
CA LEU A 17 -16.76 -0.13 7.02
C LEU A 17 -16.64 -0.14 5.49
N VAL A 18 -16.62 1.03 4.87
CA VAL A 18 -16.50 1.18 3.41
C VAL A 18 -15.16 0.61 2.94
N GLY A 19 -14.07 0.90 3.64
CA GLY A 19 -12.74 0.36 3.35
C GLY A 19 -12.70 -1.16 3.44
N SER A 20 -13.29 -1.74 4.49
CA SER A 20 -13.36 -3.19 4.69
C SER A 20 -14.14 -3.87 3.56
N ILE A 21 -15.32 -3.35 3.22
CA ILE A 21 -16.17 -3.88 2.14
C ILE A 21 -15.45 -3.75 0.79
N TRP A 22 -14.88 -2.56 0.52
CA TRP A 22 -14.19 -2.27 -0.74
C TRP A 22 -13.02 -3.23 -0.98
N VAL A 23 -12.11 -3.35 -0.01
CA VAL A 23 -10.93 -4.22 -0.14
C VAL A 23 -11.34 -5.69 -0.24
N THR A 24 -12.36 -6.13 0.50
CA THR A 24 -12.91 -7.49 0.37
C THR A 24 -13.45 -7.71 -1.04
N THR A 25 -14.27 -6.79 -1.55
CA THR A 25 -14.84 -6.88 -2.90
C THR A 25 -13.77 -6.93 -3.97
N VAL A 26 -12.77 -6.02 -3.93
CA VAL A 26 -11.63 -6.02 -4.85
C VAL A 26 -10.85 -7.35 -4.78
N THR A 27 -10.67 -7.91 -3.59
CA THR A 27 -9.99 -9.20 -3.41
C THR A 27 -10.78 -10.36 -4.05
N VAL A 28 -12.11 -10.41 -3.85
CA VAL A 28 -13.00 -11.42 -4.47
C VAL A 28 -12.99 -11.31 -5.99
N ILE A 29 -13.05 -10.08 -6.51
CA ILE A 29 -12.99 -9.82 -7.96
C ILE A 29 -11.64 -10.26 -8.52
N ALA A 30 -10.53 -9.88 -7.88
CA ALA A 30 -9.18 -10.26 -8.30
C ALA A 30 -9.01 -11.77 -8.38
N GLU A 31 -9.57 -12.52 -7.43
CA GLU A 31 -9.51 -13.99 -7.44
C GLU A 31 -10.31 -14.59 -8.59
N ARG A 32 -11.52 -14.08 -8.85
CA ARG A 32 -12.41 -14.63 -9.90
C ARG A 32 -11.85 -14.47 -11.32
N PHE A 33 -11.21 -13.36 -11.62
CA PHE A 33 -10.71 -13.05 -12.96
C PHE A 33 -9.35 -13.68 -13.29
N GLY A 34 -8.74 -14.42 -12.36
CA GLY A 34 -7.49 -15.15 -12.57
C GLY A 34 -6.26 -14.23 -12.67
N SER A 35 -5.11 -14.82 -12.97
CA SER A 35 -3.81 -14.21 -12.70
C SER A 35 -3.47 -12.93 -13.46
N LYS A 36 -3.88 -12.78 -14.72
CA LYS A 36 -3.56 -11.57 -15.51
C LYS A 36 -4.36 -10.36 -15.01
N ILE A 37 -5.67 -10.51 -14.94
CA ILE A 37 -6.59 -9.44 -14.50
C ILE A 37 -6.55 -9.31 -12.96
N GLY A 38 -6.50 -10.42 -12.23
CA GLY A 38 -6.39 -10.45 -10.79
C GLY A 38 -5.11 -9.81 -10.26
N GLY A 39 -3.97 -9.99 -10.95
CA GLY A 39 -2.72 -9.31 -10.61
C GLY A 39 -2.79 -7.79 -10.82
N PHE A 40 -3.43 -7.35 -11.89
CA PHE A 40 -3.68 -5.93 -12.14
C PHE A 40 -4.63 -5.34 -11.08
N ILE A 41 -5.76 -5.99 -10.82
CA ILE A 41 -6.75 -5.56 -9.82
C ILE A 41 -6.15 -5.58 -8.41
N GLY A 42 -5.33 -6.60 -8.07
CA GLY A 42 -4.62 -6.68 -6.78
C GLY A 42 -3.59 -5.58 -6.56
N GLY A 43 -3.07 -4.99 -7.63
CA GLY A 43 -2.17 -3.83 -7.61
C GLY A 43 -2.89 -2.47 -7.64
N LEU A 44 -4.23 -2.44 -7.66
CA LEU A 44 -4.97 -1.19 -7.59
C LEU A 44 -4.81 -0.53 -6.21
N PRO A 45 -4.84 0.81 -6.14
CA PRO A 45 -4.62 1.58 -4.91
C PRO A 45 -5.84 1.54 -3.97
N SER A 46 -6.40 0.36 -3.71
CA SER A 46 -7.70 0.17 -3.07
C SER A 46 -7.80 0.78 -1.66
N THR A 47 -6.74 0.72 -0.85
CA THR A 47 -6.72 1.36 0.47
C THR A 47 -6.57 2.86 0.38
N ILE A 48 -5.73 3.34 -0.53
CA ILE A 48 -5.40 4.76 -0.68
C ILE A 48 -6.58 5.55 -1.23
N VAL A 49 -7.31 4.98 -2.20
CA VAL A 49 -8.53 5.60 -2.77
C VAL A 49 -9.53 5.94 -1.67
N ILE A 50 -9.84 4.99 -0.80
CA ILE A 50 -10.80 5.19 0.28
C ILE A 50 -10.22 6.11 1.36
N ALA A 51 -8.94 5.99 1.71
CA ALA A 51 -8.31 6.87 2.69
C ALA A 51 -8.33 8.35 2.23
N LEU A 52 -7.91 8.63 0.99
CA LEU A 52 -7.94 9.99 0.44
C LEU A 52 -9.35 10.55 0.32
N LEU A 53 -10.33 9.72 -0.09
CA LEU A 53 -11.73 10.10 -0.12
C LEU A 53 -12.22 10.58 1.26
N PHE A 54 -11.96 9.78 2.31
CA PHE A 54 -12.40 10.14 3.66
C PHE A 54 -11.58 11.26 4.29
N ILE A 55 -10.31 11.42 3.96
CA ILE A 55 -9.53 12.62 4.32
C ILE A 55 -10.20 13.87 3.70
N GLY A 56 -10.55 13.80 2.42
CA GLY A 56 -11.26 14.90 1.74
C GLY A 56 -12.62 15.22 2.37
N LEU A 57 -13.41 14.21 2.69
CA LEU A 57 -14.74 14.37 3.30
C LEU A 57 -14.70 14.87 4.75
N THR A 58 -13.68 14.49 5.53
CA THR A 58 -13.59 14.81 6.96
C THR A 58 -12.75 16.05 7.26
N GLN A 59 -11.96 16.50 6.32
CA GLN A 59 -11.08 17.66 6.48
C GLN A 59 -11.32 18.64 5.33
N SER A 60 -10.59 18.47 4.20
CA SER A 60 -10.80 19.26 2.99
C SER A 60 -10.22 18.55 1.75
N THR A 61 -10.65 18.96 0.56
CA THR A 61 -10.04 18.50 -0.70
C THR A 61 -8.56 18.88 -0.77
N ALA A 62 -8.19 20.05 -0.23
CA ALA A 62 -6.79 20.48 -0.14
C ALA A 62 -5.96 19.54 0.76
N ASP A 63 -6.52 19.04 1.86
CA ASP A 63 -5.85 18.06 2.72
C ASP A 63 -5.72 16.70 2.02
N ALA A 64 -6.71 16.28 1.24
CA ALA A 64 -6.60 15.07 0.41
C ALA A 64 -5.49 15.21 -0.65
N SER A 65 -5.39 16.37 -1.31
CA SER A 65 -4.30 16.67 -2.24
C SER A 65 -2.92 16.62 -1.56
N ARG A 66 -2.81 17.23 -0.38
CA ARG A 66 -1.56 17.20 0.41
C ARG A 66 -1.22 15.79 0.89
N ALA A 67 -2.20 14.99 1.29
CA ALA A 67 -2.02 13.60 1.65
C ALA A 67 -1.48 12.77 0.46
N ALA A 68 -1.95 13.05 -0.77
CA ALA A 68 -1.51 12.36 -1.98
C ALA A 68 -0.07 12.70 -2.39
N LEU A 69 0.43 13.86 -1.99
CA LEU A 69 1.70 14.45 -2.47
C LEU A 69 2.92 13.54 -2.27
N MET A 70 3.02 12.88 -1.11
CA MET A 70 4.16 12.03 -0.78
C MET A 70 3.97 10.55 -1.11
N ILE A 71 2.78 10.14 -1.53
CA ILE A 71 2.46 8.73 -1.82
C ILE A 71 3.39 8.12 -2.89
N PRO A 72 3.77 8.79 -3.98
CA PRO A 72 4.72 8.21 -4.94
C PRO A 72 6.03 7.79 -4.28
N LEU A 73 6.67 8.65 -3.47
CA LEU A 73 7.91 8.33 -2.76
C LEU A 73 7.71 7.16 -1.79
N VAL A 74 6.61 7.17 -1.04
CA VAL A 74 6.29 6.09 -0.09
C VAL A 74 6.03 4.77 -0.80
N MET A 75 5.51 4.80 -2.03
CA MET A 75 5.44 3.60 -2.86
C MET A 75 6.82 3.11 -3.29
N GLY A 76 7.79 4.00 -3.45
CA GLY A 76 9.21 3.61 -3.53
C GLY A 76 9.67 2.87 -2.28
N VAL A 77 9.37 3.40 -1.09
CA VAL A 77 9.67 2.73 0.20
C VAL A 77 8.98 1.37 0.29
N ASN A 78 7.74 1.24 -0.20
CA ASN A 78 7.06 -0.06 -0.31
C ASN A 78 7.77 -1.02 -1.27
N GLY A 79 8.37 -0.51 -2.34
CA GLY A 79 9.26 -1.31 -3.20
C GLY A 79 10.48 -1.84 -2.43
N VAL A 80 11.13 -0.98 -1.63
CA VAL A 80 12.24 -1.38 -0.75
C VAL A 80 11.79 -2.42 0.28
N PHE A 81 10.61 -2.25 0.88
CA PHE A 81 10.01 -3.24 1.76
C PHE A 81 9.96 -4.63 1.11
N ILE A 82 9.47 -4.71 -0.13
CA ILE A 82 9.39 -5.98 -0.85
C ILE A 82 10.80 -6.50 -1.23
N MET A 83 11.73 -5.64 -1.62
CA MET A 83 13.11 -6.07 -1.89
C MET A 83 13.78 -6.69 -0.65
N ILE A 84 13.60 -6.09 0.53
CA ILE A 84 14.10 -6.65 1.79
C ILE A 84 13.44 -8.01 2.07
N TYR A 85 12.13 -8.11 1.87
CA TYR A 85 11.43 -9.38 1.98
C TYR A 85 12.02 -10.43 1.03
N LEU A 86 12.22 -10.11 -0.25
CA LEU A 86 12.79 -11.00 -1.25
C LEU A 86 14.19 -11.50 -0.87
N ALA A 87 15.00 -10.63 -0.25
CA ALA A 87 16.35 -10.96 0.20
C ALA A 87 16.38 -11.84 1.47
N THR A 88 15.35 -11.74 2.31
CA THR A 88 15.39 -12.34 3.66
C THR A 88 14.40 -13.48 3.88
N VAL A 89 13.45 -13.72 2.97
CA VAL A 89 12.37 -14.70 3.15
C VAL A 89 12.86 -16.14 3.31
N HIS A 90 14.04 -16.48 2.81
CA HIS A 90 14.65 -17.79 3.02
C HIS A 90 15.07 -18.05 4.48
N HIS A 91 15.21 -17.00 5.31
CA HIS A 91 15.41 -17.12 6.76
C HIS A 91 14.07 -17.28 7.54
N GLY A 92 12.95 -17.33 6.85
CA GLY A 92 11.60 -17.51 7.41
C GLY A 92 10.72 -16.29 7.23
N LEU A 93 9.43 -16.58 7.00
CA LEU A 93 8.41 -15.58 6.68
C LEU A 93 8.31 -14.44 7.71
N ILE A 94 8.14 -14.79 8.98
CA ILE A 94 7.90 -13.80 10.04
C ILE A 94 9.11 -12.88 10.21
N LYS A 95 10.32 -13.44 10.18
CA LYS A 95 11.56 -12.65 10.26
C LYS A 95 11.68 -11.69 9.09
N ALA A 96 11.41 -12.16 7.87
CA ALA A 96 11.48 -11.35 6.66
C ALA A 96 10.48 -10.18 6.71
N LEU A 97 9.23 -10.44 7.08
CA LEU A 97 8.21 -9.40 7.22
C LEU A 97 8.56 -8.40 8.34
N ALA A 98 9.07 -8.87 9.48
CA ALA A 98 9.45 -8.01 10.59
C ALA A 98 10.62 -7.08 10.22
N ILE A 99 11.66 -7.61 9.56
CA ILE A 99 12.80 -6.81 9.10
C ILE A 99 12.34 -5.78 8.06
N ALA A 100 11.55 -6.20 7.06
CA ALA A 100 11.04 -5.31 6.03
C ALA A 100 10.16 -4.20 6.63
N LEU A 101 9.30 -4.54 7.60
CA LEU A 101 8.43 -3.58 8.28
C LEU A 101 9.23 -2.59 9.16
N PHE A 102 10.26 -3.06 9.85
CA PHE A 102 11.16 -2.21 10.62
C PHE A 102 11.82 -1.13 9.74
N PHE A 103 12.36 -1.53 8.59
CA PHE A 103 12.94 -0.58 7.64
C PHE A 103 11.88 0.34 7.02
N TRP A 104 10.64 -0.14 6.81
CA TRP A 104 9.54 0.68 6.35
C TRP A 104 9.23 1.83 7.32
N PHE A 105 9.17 1.52 8.63
CA PHE A 105 8.96 2.55 9.65
C PHE A 105 10.12 3.54 9.76
N ILE A 106 11.36 3.07 9.69
CA ILE A 106 12.54 3.96 9.72
C ILE A 106 12.52 4.90 8.52
N ALA A 107 12.31 4.38 7.30
CA ALA A 107 12.33 5.19 6.10
C ALA A 107 11.23 6.26 6.11
N ASN A 108 9.98 5.86 6.41
CA ASN A 108 8.88 6.82 6.47
C ASN A 108 9.00 7.78 7.66
N GLY A 109 9.47 7.32 8.81
CA GLY A 109 9.79 8.17 9.96
C GLY A 109 10.85 9.22 9.60
N SER A 110 11.89 8.84 8.86
CA SER A 110 12.93 9.77 8.39
C SER A 110 12.38 10.81 7.41
N ILE A 111 11.46 10.42 6.52
CA ILE A 111 10.78 11.36 5.61
C ILE A 111 10.00 12.40 6.42
N VAL A 112 9.20 11.96 7.39
CA VAL A 112 8.40 12.86 8.24
C VAL A 112 9.28 13.77 9.10
N MET A 113 10.28 13.21 9.80
CA MET A 113 11.17 13.97 10.68
C MET A 113 12.09 14.93 9.91
N GLY A 114 12.47 14.55 8.69
CA GLY A 114 13.27 15.40 7.81
C GLY A 114 12.48 16.53 7.14
N GLY A 115 11.15 16.60 7.34
CA GLY A 115 10.31 17.60 6.71
C GLY A 115 10.35 17.52 5.17
N ILE A 116 10.59 16.34 4.62
CA ILE A 116 10.68 16.15 3.18
C ILE A 116 9.28 16.24 2.59
N GLU A 117 9.00 17.35 1.90
CA GLU A 117 7.73 17.62 1.24
C GLU A 117 7.97 18.13 -0.17
N GLY A 118 7.20 17.64 -1.14
CA GLY A 118 7.24 18.13 -2.50
C GLY A 118 6.92 17.07 -3.54
N LEU A 119 6.01 17.41 -4.45
CA LEU A 119 5.56 16.47 -5.49
C LEU A 119 6.73 16.01 -6.37
N TRP A 120 7.59 16.92 -6.81
CA TRP A 120 8.71 16.59 -7.70
C TRP A 120 9.78 15.74 -7.02
N ILE A 121 10.04 15.98 -5.72
CA ILE A 121 10.94 15.15 -4.91
C ILE A 121 10.33 13.76 -4.76
N SER A 122 9.02 13.69 -4.51
CA SER A 122 8.28 12.44 -4.37
C SER A 122 8.31 11.62 -5.66
N ILE A 123 8.05 12.25 -6.82
CA ILE A 123 8.10 11.59 -8.13
C ILE A 123 9.52 11.15 -8.47
N ALA A 124 10.51 12.01 -8.30
CA ALA A 124 11.91 11.68 -8.60
C ALA A 124 12.41 10.50 -7.75
N GLY A 125 12.16 10.55 -6.44
CA GLY A 125 12.52 9.45 -5.54
C GLY A 125 11.81 8.14 -5.90
N TRP A 126 10.51 8.20 -6.22
CA TRP A 126 9.75 7.04 -6.69
C TRP A 126 10.35 6.43 -7.96
N LEU A 127 10.63 7.24 -9.00
CA LEU A 127 11.19 6.77 -10.27
C LEU A 127 12.58 6.14 -10.09
N ILE A 128 13.44 6.75 -9.26
CA ILE A 128 14.77 6.21 -8.94
C ILE A 128 14.64 4.85 -8.27
N ILE A 129 13.80 4.76 -7.21
CA ILE A 129 13.62 3.50 -6.47
C ILE A 129 12.95 2.45 -7.35
N LEU A 130 11.98 2.82 -8.20
CA LEU A 130 11.35 1.90 -9.15
C LEU A 130 12.38 1.31 -10.12
N GLY A 131 13.25 2.15 -10.69
CA GLY A 131 14.32 1.72 -11.59
C GLY A 131 15.32 0.79 -10.89
N ILE A 132 15.75 1.12 -9.68
CA ILE A 132 16.64 0.29 -8.86
C ILE A 132 15.98 -1.04 -8.52
N SER A 133 14.71 -1.01 -8.08
CA SER A 133 13.95 -2.22 -7.72
C SER A 133 13.78 -3.15 -8.91
N TYR A 134 13.47 -2.59 -10.08
CA TYR A 134 13.37 -3.35 -11.33
C TYR A 134 14.72 -3.98 -11.67
N TYR A 135 15.80 -3.20 -11.67
CA TYR A 135 17.15 -3.70 -11.99
C TYR A 135 17.60 -4.81 -11.04
N ILE A 136 17.43 -4.62 -9.73
CA ILE A 136 17.83 -5.62 -8.73
C ILE A 136 17.03 -6.92 -8.91
N THR A 137 15.72 -6.85 -9.09
CA THR A 137 14.89 -8.06 -9.18
C THR A 137 15.05 -8.79 -10.50
N GLU A 138 15.34 -8.10 -11.61
CA GLU A 138 15.55 -8.71 -12.94
C GLU A 138 16.97 -9.21 -13.15
N ARG A 139 17.98 -8.44 -12.73
CA ARG A 139 19.38 -8.68 -13.09
C ARG A 139 20.21 -9.28 -11.96
N VAL A 140 19.94 -8.91 -10.71
CA VAL A 140 20.73 -9.37 -9.56
C VAL A 140 20.08 -10.60 -8.92
N MET A 141 18.79 -10.51 -8.59
CA MET A 141 18.07 -11.63 -7.95
C MET A 141 17.55 -12.65 -8.95
N VAL A 142 17.46 -12.29 -10.23
CA VAL A 142 16.98 -13.14 -11.34
C VAL A 142 15.68 -13.87 -10.98
N ILE A 143 14.73 -13.15 -10.40
CA ILE A 143 13.48 -13.73 -9.94
C ILE A 143 12.56 -13.96 -11.15
N VAL A 144 12.28 -15.22 -11.44
CA VAL A 144 11.37 -15.59 -12.51
C VAL A 144 9.93 -15.28 -12.09
N SER A 145 9.28 -14.36 -12.83
CA SER A 145 7.85 -14.13 -12.65
C SER A 145 7.08 -15.33 -13.13
N LYS A 146 6.45 -16.07 -12.23
CA LYS A 146 5.50 -17.12 -12.60
C LYS A 146 4.15 -16.47 -12.89
N GLY A 147 3.93 -16.07 -14.13
CA GLY A 147 2.63 -15.61 -14.58
C GLY A 147 1.62 -16.77 -14.49
N GLY A 148 0.37 -16.44 -14.20
CA GLY A 148 -0.70 -17.41 -14.28
C GLY A 148 -1.06 -18.14 -12.98
N ILE A 149 -0.40 -17.88 -11.87
CA ILE A 149 -0.68 -18.58 -10.62
C ILE A 149 -1.85 -17.88 -9.90
N ARG A 150 -2.95 -18.62 -9.72
CA ARG A 150 -4.04 -18.18 -8.83
C ARG A 150 -3.57 -18.31 -7.39
N VAL A 151 -3.72 -17.25 -6.62
CA VAL A 151 -3.57 -17.29 -5.15
C VAL A 151 -4.97 -17.58 -4.60
N PRO A 152 -5.27 -18.82 -4.18
CA PRO A 152 -6.59 -19.11 -3.63
C PRO A 152 -6.72 -18.45 -2.26
N TYR A 153 -7.72 -17.61 -2.10
CA TYR A 153 -8.08 -17.03 -0.81
C TYR A 153 -9.26 -17.77 -0.21
N THR A 154 -9.19 -18.15 1.05
CA THR A 154 -10.38 -18.58 1.78
C THR A 154 -11.25 -17.37 2.12
N LEU A 155 -12.56 -17.58 2.30
CA LEU A 155 -13.48 -16.52 2.72
C LEU A 155 -12.97 -15.81 4.00
N GLN A 156 -12.47 -16.58 4.96
CA GLN A 156 -11.91 -16.05 6.20
C GLN A 156 -10.70 -15.12 5.92
N GLN A 157 -9.79 -15.52 5.03
CA GLN A 157 -8.64 -14.68 4.65
C GLN A 157 -9.08 -13.38 3.98
N MET A 158 -10.09 -13.42 3.11
CA MET A 158 -10.65 -12.23 2.46
C MET A 158 -11.27 -11.27 3.48
N LEU A 159 -12.05 -11.79 4.42
CA LEU A 159 -12.69 -10.99 5.46
C LEU A 159 -11.63 -10.35 6.40
N ILE A 160 -10.67 -11.14 6.89
CA ILE A 160 -9.58 -10.62 7.74
C ILE A 160 -8.82 -9.53 7.00
N ARG A 161 -8.45 -9.76 5.73
CA ARG A 161 -7.76 -8.78 4.89
C ARG A 161 -8.57 -7.49 4.75
N GLY A 162 -9.88 -7.60 4.50
CA GLY A 162 -10.78 -6.46 4.43
C GLY A 162 -10.83 -5.68 5.74
N MET A 163 -11.04 -6.36 6.86
CA MET A 163 -11.12 -5.75 8.20
C MET A 163 -9.82 -5.04 8.59
N VAL A 164 -8.66 -5.69 8.38
CA VAL A 164 -7.36 -5.07 8.68
C VAL A 164 -7.11 -3.88 7.77
N SER A 165 -7.45 -3.98 6.48
CA SER A 165 -7.33 -2.85 5.55
C SER A 165 -8.26 -1.70 5.93
N GLY A 166 -9.51 -1.97 6.32
CA GLY A 166 -10.44 -0.95 6.82
C GLY A 166 -9.92 -0.26 8.07
N PHE A 167 -9.30 -1.02 8.99
CA PHE A 167 -8.64 -0.46 10.17
C PHE A 167 -7.49 0.48 9.78
N ILE A 168 -6.64 0.09 8.83
CA ILE A 168 -5.56 0.95 8.33
C ILE A 168 -6.10 2.21 7.66
N ILE A 169 -7.18 2.09 6.89
CA ILE A 169 -7.85 3.24 6.26
C ILE A 169 -8.37 4.22 7.31
N SER A 170 -9.11 3.74 8.30
CA SER A 170 -9.64 4.60 9.37
C SER A 170 -8.51 5.23 10.21
N MET A 171 -7.45 4.48 10.47
CA MET A 171 -6.27 5.02 11.14
C MET A 171 -5.56 6.09 10.31
N ALA A 172 -5.49 5.94 8.98
CA ALA A 172 -4.94 6.97 8.10
C ALA A 172 -5.74 8.27 8.16
N VAL A 173 -7.09 8.19 8.19
CA VAL A 173 -7.98 9.34 8.36
C VAL A 173 -7.78 10.00 9.73
N LEU A 174 -7.70 9.21 10.80
CA LEU A 174 -7.46 9.71 12.15
C LEU A 174 -6.09 10.38 12.28
N VAL A 175 -5.04 9.72 11.79
CA VAL A 175 -3.66 10.24 11.82
C VAL A 175 -3.55 11.51 10.97
N SER A 176 -4.24 11.58 9.83
CA SER A 176 -4.33 12.80 9.03
C SER A 176 -4.90 13.97 9.84
N ARG A 177 -5.93 13.73 10.65
CA ARG A 177 -6.56 14.74 11.51
C ARG A 177 -5.66 15.18 12.65
N LEU A 178 -4.90 14.25 13.25
CA LEU A 178 -4.07 14.51 14.45
C LEU A 178 -2.65 15.00 14.13
N ALA A 179 -2.02 14.46 13.09
CA ALA A 179 -0.62 14.66 12.74
C ALA A 179 -0.42 15.32 11.36
N GLY A 180 -1.51 15.68 10.70
CA GLY A 180 -1.51 16.33 9.41
C GLY A 180 -1.66 15.39 8.21
N PRO A 181 -2.10 15.95 7.05
CA PRO A 181 -2.49 15.17 5.89
C PRO A 181 -1.36 14.35 5.28
N ILE A 182 -0.12 14.85 5.30
CA ILE A 182 1.04 14.12 4.78
C ILE A 182 1.28 12.83 5.56
N VAL A 183 1.23 12.89 6.90
CA VAL A 183 1.41 11.71 7.74
C VAL A 183 0.27 10.71 7.53
N GLY A 184 -0.97 11.19 7.40
CA GLY A 184 -2.13 10.37 7.05
C GLY A 184 -1.97 9.70 5.67
N GLY A 185 -1.49 10.45 4.68
CA GLY A 185 -1.19 9.93 3.35
C GLY A 185 -0.12 8.82 3.38
N ILE A 186 0.99 9.04 4.09
CA ILE A 186 2.02 8.02 4.31
C ILE A 186 1.40 6.77 4.97
N PHE A 187 0.60 6.97 6.02
CA PHE A 187 -0.01 5.85 6.74
C PHE A 187 -1.00 5.07 5.88
N SER A 188 -1.71 5.73 4.94
CA SER A 188 -2.63 5.07 3.99
C SER A 188 -1.95 4.03 3.09
N THR A 189 -0.62 4.16 2.92
CA THR A 189 0.20 3.25 2.12
C THR A 189 0.77 2.08 2.93
N PHE A 190 0.39 1.94 4.21
CA PHE A 190 0.87 0.85 5.05
C PHE A 190 0.74 -0.49 4.32
N PRO A 191 1.79 -1.33 4.28
CA PRO A 191 1.90 -2.44 3.34
C PRO A 191 1.03 -3.67 3.71
N VAL A 192 -0.17 -3.46 4.29
CA VAL A 192 -1.05 -4.53 4.75
C VAL A 192 -1.47 -5.50 3.63
N ILE A 193 -1.74 -4.97 2.43
CA ILE A 193 -2.10 -5.78 1.27
C ILE A 193 -0.90 -6.62 0.82
N PHE A 194 0.30 -6.05 0.81
CA PHE A 194 1.52 -6.76 0.49
C PHE A 194 1.80 -7.86 1.52
N MET A 195 1.79 -7.51 2.80
CA MET A 195 2.03 -8.47 3.89
C MET A 195 1.06 -9.64 3.85
N SER A 196 -0.24 -9.39 3.70
CA SER A 196 -1.25 -10.45 3.62
C SER A 196 -1.07 -11.34 2.40
N THR A 197 -0.75 -10.76 1.23
CA THR A 197 -0.47 -11.52 0.01
C THR A 197 0.78 -12.37 0.16
N LEU A 198 1.87 -11.81 0.70
CA LEU A 198 3.13 -12.53 0.93
C LEU A 198 2.95 -13.66 1.95
N TYR A 199 2.18 -13.43 3.01
CA TYR A 199 1.84 -14.45 3.99
C TYR A 199 1.08 -15.63 3.35
N ILE A 200 0.03 -15.34 2.59
CA ILE A 200 -0.80 -16.37 1.97
C ILE A 200 0.00 -17.15 0.93
N THR A 201 0.73 -16.47 0.05
CA THR A 201 1.53 -17.11 -0.99
C THR A 201 2.65 -17.97 -0.42
N TYR A 202 3.29 -17.53 0.64
CA TYR A 202 4.29 -18.31 1.35
C TYR A 202 3.69 -19.59 1.98
N ARG A 203 2.53 -19.46 2.61
CA ARG A 203 1.82 -20.62 3.23
C ARG A 203 1.30 -21.61 2.19
N THR A 204 0.93 -21.13 1.01
CA THR A 204 0.33 -21.97 -0.05
C THR A 204 1.38 -22.66 -0.92
N GLY A 205 2.44 -21.95 -1.30
CA GLY A 205 3.41 -22.43 -2.30
C GLY A 205 4.88 -22.31 -1.88
N GLY A 206 5.14 -21.97 -0.62
CA GLY A 206 6.51 -21.83 -0.09
C GLY A 206 7.22 -20.54 -0.49
N PRO A 207 8.50 -20.41 -0.10
CA PRO A 207 9.26 -19.17 -0.30
C PRO A 207 9.43 -18.79 -1.77
N GLU A 208 9.74 -19.74 -2.66
CA GLU A 208 9.97 -19.45 -4.07
C GLU A 208 8.70 -18.97 -4.80
N PHE A 209 7.55 -19.53 -4.45
CA PHE A 209 6.27 -19.07 -4.97
C PHE A 209 5.96 -17.64 -4.48
N SER A 210 6.15 -17.39 -3.20
CA SER A 210 5.96 -16.06 -2.60
C SER A 210 6.89 -15.02 -3.22
N ARG A 211 8.15 -15.36 -3.51
CA ARG A 211 9.10 -14.47 -4.20
C ARG A 211 8.64 -14.10 -5.61
N ALA A 212 8.16 -15.08 -6.37
CA ALA A 212 7.65 -14.83 -7.73
C ALA A 212 6.44 -13.87 -7.73
N VAL A 213 5.51 -14.06 -6.77
CA VAL A 213 4.35 -13.17 -6.58
C VAL A 213 4.79 -11.79 -6.08
N ALA A 214 5.72 -11.74 -5.13
CA ALA A 214 6.23 -10.49 -4.55
C ALA A 214 6.81 -9.55 -5.60
N LYS A 215 7.60 -10.06 -6.56
CA LYS A 215 8.14 -9.28 -7.68
C LYS A 215 7.04 -8.60 -8.50
N THR A 216 6.03 -9.37 -8.91
CA THR A 216 4.92 -8.83 -9.70
C THR A 216 4.11 -7.80 -8.91
N LEU A 217 3.83 -8.10 -7.64
CA LEU A 217 3.10 -7.23 -6.73
C LEU A 217 3.83 -5.90 -6.48
N MET A 218 5.16 -5.96 -6.34
CA MET A 218 6.01 -4.77 -6.17
C MET A 218 5.90 -3.83 -7.38
N LEU A 219 6.16 -4.35 -8.57
CA LEU A 219 6.17 -3.52 -9.78
C LEU A 219 4.78 -2.97 -10.10
N SER A 220 3.73 -3.82 -10.07
CA SER A 220 2.36 -3.37 -10.32
C SER A 220 1.88 -2.36 -9.27
N GLY A 221 2.14 -2.61 -7.98
CA GLY A 221 1.77 -1.71 -6.90
C GLY A 221 2.49 -0.36 -6.99
N MET A 222 3.80 -0.36 -7.21
CA MET A 222 4.56 0.89 -7.36
C MET A 222 4.04 1.73 -8.52
N ILE A 223 3.77 1.12 -9.68
CA ILE A 223 3.31 1.86 -10.87
C ILE A 223 1.86 2.34 -10.68
N ASN A 224 0.93 1.44 -10.38
CA ASN A 224 -0.49 1.78 -10.31
C ASN A 224 -0.77 2.83 -9.22
N VAL A 225 -0.20 2.64 -8.03
CA VAL A 225 -0.41 3.55 -6.90
C VAL A 225 0.32 4.86 -7.09
N GLY A 226 1.55 4.84 -7.62
CA GLY A 226 2.31 6.06 -7.91
C GLY A 226 1.58 6.95 -8.92
N VAL A 227 1.12 6.36 -10.03
CA VAL A 227 0.35 7.08 -11.05
C VAL A 227 -0.97 7.60 -10.48
N TYR A 228 -1.72 6.76 -9.74
CA TYR A 228 -2.96 7.19 -9.09
C TYR A 228 -2.74 8.39 -8.17
N ALA A 229 -1.71 8.37 -7.33
CA ALA A 229 -1.45 9.43 -6.37
C ALA A 229 -1.12 10.77 -7.05
N ILE A 230 -0.37 10.74 -8.16
CA ILE A 230 -0.10 11.92 -8.98
C ILE A 230 -1.42 12.49 -9.54
N VAL A 231 -2.26 11.65 -10.12
CA VAL A 231 -3.56 12.07 -10.66
C VAL A 231 -4.47 12.60 -9.55
N ALA A 232 -4.54 11.91 -8.40
CA ALA A 232 -5.35 12.33 -7.26
C ALA A 232 -4.90 13.68 -6.69
N HIS A 233 -3.58 13.92 -6.62
CA HIS A 233 -3.05 15.21 -6.17
C HIS A 233 -3.58 16.37 -7.03
N PHE A 234 -3.53 16.24 -8.35
CA PHE A 234 -4.04 17.30 -9.25
C PHE A 234 -5.58 17.37 -9.28
N ALA A 235 -6.27 16.24 -9.20
CA ALA A 235 -7.75 16.22 -9.21
C ALA A 235 -8.36 16.89 -7.98
N HIS A 236 -7.68 16.87 -6.83
CA HIS A 236 -8.14 17.52 -5.60
C HIS A 236 -7.76 19.01 -5.50
N GLN A 237 -7.00 19.54 -6.44
CA GLN A 237 -6.65 20.98 -6.50
C GLN A 237 -7.72 21.81 -7.24
N ASN A 238 -8.57 21.18 -8.05
CA ASN A 238 -9.67 21.80 -8.78
C ASN A 238 -10.98 21.60 -8.04
#